data_b304217eb7da6fa49b4bb7fbe8ff3085
#
_entry.id   b304217eb7da6fa49b4bb7fbe8ff3085
#
_cell.length_a   1.000
_cell.length_b   1.000
_cell.length_c   1.000
_cell.angle_alpha   90.00
_cell.angle_beta   90.00
_cell.angle_gamma   90.00
#
_symmetry.space_group_name_H-M   'P 1'
#
loop_
_entity.id
_entity.type
_entity.pdbx_description
1 polymer ?
#
loop_
_entity_poly.entity_id
_entity_poly.type
_entity_poly.pdbx_seq_one_letter_code
_entity_poly.pdbx_strand_id
1 'polypeptide(L)'
;PNEDEFRNVDVNMDDQINIADVIMMVDIIFGGTARTVDFDPNETAFVNLLTNYNDSELSVNIDYQGFIRGLEFELKFDPNLVKTSSPTLNKYQENIMVSFDEIESGLLKVLIADLAGGFIESEDQSFIKVPVDFIGSEDDVANILIQNINIAGLDGSLINYITGNNSSEFKVLPSEFILHQNFPNPFNPSTEIRFDLPNEGFVSLTIHNLIGQKVRTLNSKNMSPGFHSMIWNGT
;
A
#
# COMPACT_ATOMS: atom_id res chain seq x y z
N PRO A 1 13.56 24.44 11.88
CA PRO A 1 14.44 25.49 11.38
C PRO A 1 14.02 26.85 11.93
N ASN A 2 14.93 27.80 12.07
CA ASN A 2 14.55 29.17 12.38
C ASN A 2 13.96 29.87 11.13
N GLU A 3 13.40 31.08 11.28
CA GLU A 3 12.72 31.77 10.17
C GLU A 3 13.63 31.99 8.93
N ASP A 4 14.95 32.20 9.14
CA ASP A 4 15.92 32.37 8.06
C ASP A 4 16.27 31.01 7.40
N GLU A 5 16.37 29.93 8.18
CA GLU A 5 16.58 28.57 7.65
C GLU A 5 15.37 28.10 6.87
N PHE A 6 14.16 28.39 7.34
CA PHE A 6 12.91 28.06 6.63
C PHE A 6 12.89 28.73 5.25
N ARG A 7 13.12 30.06 5.17
CA ARG A 7 13.12 30.80 3.91
C ARG A 7 14.20 30.38 2.92
N ASN A 8 15.28 29.76 3.39
CA ASN A 8 16.35 29.26 2.51
C ASN A 8 16.02 27.92 1.84
N VAL A 9 15.05 27.20 2.34
CA VAL A 9 14.65 25.89 1.80
C VAL A 9 13.24 25.89 1.18
N ASP A 10 12.40 26.87 1.52
CA ASP A 10 11.13 27.15 0.85
C ASP A 10 11.43 28.00 -0.42
N VAL A 11 11.78 27.29 -1.48
CA VAL A 11 12.30 27.89 -2.73
C VAL A 11 11.19 28.48 -3.57
N ASN A 12 9.99 27.90 -3.52
CA ASN A 12 8.81 28.37 -4.25
C ASN A 12 8.01 29.44 -3.48
N MET A 13 8.35 29.69 -2.21
CA MET A 13 7.73 30.69 -1.32
C MET A 13 6.23 30.44 -1.10
N ASP A 14 5.82 29.18 -0.96
CA ASP A 14 4.44 28.80 -0.68
C ASP A 14 4.17 28.53 0.82
N ASP A 15 5.13 28.85 1.69
CA ASP A 15 5.15 28.62 3.13
C ASP A 15 5.12 27.12 3.54
N GLN A 16 5.49 26.22 2.61
CA GLN A 16 5.61 24.79 2.89
C GLN A 16 6.98 24.30 2.41
N ILE A 17 7.59 23.38 3.15
CA ILE A 17 8.82 22.68 2.72
C ILE A 17 8.41 21.27 2.30
N ASN A 18 8.48 21.00 1.00
CA ASN A 18 8.04 19.74 0.42
C ASN A 18 8.84 19.36 -0.83
N ILE A 19 8.39 18.35 -1.56
CA ILE A 19 9.07 17.85 -2.77
C ILE A 19 9.19 18.93 -3.87
N ALA A 20 8.28 19.90 -3.95
CA ALA A 20 8.35 20.96 -4.95
C ALA A 20 9.63 21.83 -4.77
N ASP A 21 9.98 22.14 -3.52
CA ASP A 21 11.22 22.87 -3.21
C ASP A 21 12.46 22.08 -3.61
N VAL A 22 12.46 20.78 -3.36
CA VAL A 22 13.57 19.89 -3.76
C VAL A 22 13.76 19.94 -5.27
N ILE A 23 12.69 19.84 -6.04
CA ILE A 23 12.73 19.90 -7.51
C ILE A 23 13.28 21.27 -7.97
N MET A 24 12.79 22.35 -7.39
CA MET A 24 13.26 23.69 -7.74
C MET A 24 14.73 23.91 -7.33
N MET A 25 15.17 23.43 -6.18
CA MET A 25 16.59 23.46 -5.79
C MET A 25 17.47 22.69 -6.77
N VAL A 26 17.05 21.53 -7.22
CA VAL A 26 17.76 20.73 -8.23
C VAL A 26 17.91 21.53 -9.53
N ASP A 27 16.86 22.20 -9.98
CA ASP A 27 16.92 23.02 -11.19
C ASP A 27 17.87 24.21 -11.04
N ILE A 28 17.90 24.87 -9.89
CA ILE A 28 18.85 25.96 -9.60
C ILE A 28 20.29 25.45 -9.62
N ILE A 29 20.57 24.31 -8.98
CA ILE A 29 21.91 23.75 -8.83
C ILE A 29 22.48 23.27 -10.17
N PHE A 30 21.68 22.59 -10.96
CA PHE A 30 22.10 21.95 -12.20
C PHE A 30 21.85 22.82 -13.45
N GLY A 31 21.34 24.06 -13.28
CA GLY A 31 21.07 24.99 -14.37
C GLY A 31 19.93 24.54 -15.28
N GLY A 32 18.99 23.75 -14.74
CA GLY A 32 17.80 23.30 -15.44
C GLY A 32 16.93 24.49 -15.83
N THR A 33 16.57 24.59 -17.09
CA THR A 33 15.49 25.47 -17.51
C THR A 33 14.20 24.71 -17.21
N ALA A 34 13.34 25.28 -16.37
CA ALA A 34 11.98 24.77 -16.18
C ALA A 34 11.38 24.42 -17.55
N ARG A 35 11.15 23.14 -17.81
CA ARG A 35 10.50 22.74 -19.05
C ARG A 35 9.06 23.19 -18.96
N THR A 36 8.70 24.23 -19.70
CA THR A 36 7.30 24.59 -19.90
C THR A 36 6.65 23.47 -20.72
N VAL A 37 6.00 22.55 -20.03
CA VAL A 37 5.04 21.63 -20.63
C VAL A 37 3.68 22.31 -20.53
N ASP A 38 2.81 22.14 -21.50
CA ASP A 38 1.41 22.57 -21.37
C ASP A 38 0.78 21.79 -20.20
N PHE A 39 0.86 22.36 -19.02
CA PHE A 39 0.25 21.87 -17.81
C PHE A 39 -1.21 22.28 -17.80
N ASP A 40 -2.12 21.33 -17.74
CA ASP A 40 -3.53 21.63 -17.45
C ASP A 40 -3.71 21.73 -15.94
N PRO A 41 -3.90 22.94 -15.38
CA PRO A 41 -4.05 23.12 -13.92
C PRO A 41 -5.33 22.45 -13.36
N ASN A 42 -6.21 21.97 -14.22
CA ASN A 42 -7.41 21.24 -13.81
C ASN A 42 -7.21 19.71 -13.82
N GLU A 43 -6.08 19.22 -14.31
CA GLU A 43 -5.77 17.80 -14.30
C GLU A 43 -5.47 17.35 -12.86
N THR A 44 -6.09 16.25 -12.47
CA THR A 44 -6.02 15.74 -11.09
C THR A 44 -5.50 14.31 -11.12
N ALA A 45 -4.49 14.03 -10.32
CA ALA A 45 -3.97 12.68 -10.14
C ALA A 45 -4.88 11.86 -9.21
N PHE A 46 -5.02 10.56 -9.49
CA PHE A 46 -5.68 9.62 -8.59
C PHE A 46 -4.64 8.75 -7.91
N VAL A 47 -4.59 8.81 -6.58
CA VAL A 47 -3.62 8.05 -5.77
C VAL A 47 -4.31 6.88 -5.09
N ASN A 48 -3.75 5.70 -5.24
CA ASN A 48 -4.22 4.48 -4.61
C ASN A 48 -3.08 3.76 -3.89
N LEU A 49 -3.36 3.28 -2.69
CA LEU A 49 -2.50 2.35 -1.95
C LEU A 49 -3.01 0.93 -2.19
N LEU A 50 -2.17 0.08 -2.74
CA LEU A 50 -2.52 -1.31 -3.05
C LEU A 50 -1.64 -2.26 -2.25
N THR A 51 -2.24 -3.36 -1.77
CA THR A 51 -1.54 -4.43 -1.08
C THR A 51 -1.34 -5.61 -2.01
N ASN A 52 -0.10 -6.08 -2.11
CA ASN A 52 0.22 -7.37 -2.68
C ASN A 52 0.57 -8.34 -1.54
N TYR A 53 -0.40 -9.13 -1.11
CA TYR A 53 -0.21 -10.09 -0.02
C TYR A 53 0.81 -11.18 -0.32
N ASN A 54 0.91 -11.62 -1.59
CA ASN A 54 1.80 -12.70 -1.98
C ASN A 54 3.27 -12.29 -1.86
N ASP A 55 3.56 -11.00 -2.08
CA ASP A 55 4.91 -10.46 -2.06
C ASP A 55 5.22 -9.70 -0.75
N SER A 56 4.26 -9.64 0.19
CA SER A 56 4.38 -8.84 1.42
C SER A 56 4.78 -7.39 1.11
N GLU A 57 4.05 -6.74 0.21
CA GLU A 57 4.45 -5.49 -0.40
C GLU A 57 3.27 -4.53 -0.55
N LEU A 58 3.53 -3.25 -0.32
CA LEU A 58 2.64 -2.15 -0.69
C LEU A 58 3.10 -1.52 -1.99
N SER A 59 2.16 -1.18 -2.86
CA SER A 59 2.42 -0.35 -4.03
C SER A 59 1.67 0.97 -3.93
N VAL A 60 2.35 2.08 -4.20
CA VAL A 60 1.72 3.38 -4.39
C VAL A 60 1.52 3.59 -5.89
N ASN A 61 0.24 3.60 -6.28
CA ASN A 61 -0.18 3.77 -7.66
C ASN A 61 -0.74 5.16 -7.87
N ILE A 62 -0.32 5.83 -8.95
CA ILE A 62 -0.78 7.16 -9.33
C ILE A 62 -1.25 7.13 -10.77
N ASP A 63 -2.53 7.32 -11.00
CA ASP A 63 -3.10 7.52 -12.34
C ASP A 63 -3.08 9.02 -12.65
N TYR A 64 -2.19 9.41 -13.56
CA TYR A 64 -2.01 10.77 -14.01
C TYR A 64 -1.55 10.78 -15.48
N GLN A 65 -2.14 11.63 -16.30
CA GLN A 65 -1.82 11.71 -17.73
C GLN A 65 -0.56 12.53 -18.06
N GLY A 66 -0.08 13.30 -17.08
CA GLY A 66 1.12 14.12 -17.21
C GLY A 66 2.39 13.42 -16.71
N PHE A 67 3.43 14.20 -16.50
CA PHE A 67 4.73 13.74 -16.04
C PHE A 67 4.95 14.10 -14.56
N ILE A 68 5.34 13.13 -13.76
CA ILE A 68 5.68 13.32 -12.35
C ILE A 68 7.20 13.34 -12.23
N ARG A 69 7.75 14.39 -11.62
CA ARG A 69 9.17 14.54 -11.35
C ARG A 69 9.53 14.30 -9.89
N GLY A 70 8.59 14.55 -8.99
CA GLY A 70 8.76 14.32 -7.57
C GLY A 70 7.51 13.75 -6.91
N LEU A 71 7.72 12.90 -5.91
CA LEU A 71 6.67 12.31 -5.11
C LEU A 71 7.13 12.24 -3.66
N GLU A 72 6.30 12.74 -2.76
CA GLU A 72 6.49 12.65 -1.32
C GLU A 72 5.21 12.14 -0.68
N PHE A 73 5.33 11.24 0.28
CA PHE A 73 4.18 10.74 1.06
C PHE A 73 4.62 10.15 2.39
N GLU A 74 3.67 9.94 3.26
CA GLU A 74 3.85 9.26 4.52
C GLU A 74 2.99 8.01 4.59
N LEU A 75 3.54 6.92 5.16
CA LEU A 75 2.82 5.71 5.52
C LEU A 75 2.72 5.62 7.04
N LYS A 76 1.50 5.59 7.55
CA LYS A 76 1.20 5.44 8.97
C LYS A 76 0.71 4.02 9.27
N PHE A 77 1.32 3.35 10.24
CA PHE A 77 1.03 1.97 10.62
C PHE A 77 1.25 1.73 12.12
N ASP A 78 0.77 0.59 12.64
CA ASP A 78 1.10 0.14 14.00
C ASP A 78 2.46 -0.56 14.00
N PRO A 79 3.50 -0.01 14.67
CA PRO A 79 4.84 -0.60 14.68
C PRO A 79 4.93 -1.91 15.48
N ASN A 80 3.89 -2.27 16.25
CA ASN A 80 3.79 -3.58 16.90
C ASN A 80 3.29 -4.67 15.97
N LEU A 81 2.65 -4.32 14.84
CA LEU A 81 2.09 -5.25 13.88
C LEU A 81 2.83 -5.27 12.55
N VAL A 82 3.54 -4.18 12.22
CA VAL A 82 4.18 -3.98 10.91
C VAL A 82 5.60 -3.47 11.08
N LYS A 83 6.50 -4.02 10.26
CA LYS A 83 7.81 -3.43 9.96
C LYS A 83 7.91 -3.15 8.47
N THR A 84 8.54 -2.06 8.12
CA THR A 84 8.82 -1.70 6.74
C THR A 84 10.31 -1.86 6.45
N SER A 85 10.63 -2.14 5.20
CA SER A 85 12.01 -2.15 4.71
C SER A 85 12.19 -1.10 3.62
N SER A 86 13.39 -1.01 3.07
CA SER A 86 13.74 0.01 2.07
C SER A 86 12.78 0.03 0.89
N PRO A 87 12.07 1.13 0.64
CA PRO A 87 11.26 1.29 -0.55
C PRO A 87 12.11 1.18 -1.84
N THR A 88 11.53 0.64 -2.88
CA THR A 88 12.17 0.48 -4.18
C THR A 88 11.27 0.99 -5.30
N LEU A 89 11.87 1.55 -6.35
CA LEU A 89 11.10 1.91 -7.55
C LEU A 89 10.56 0.64 -8.22
N ASN A 90 9.34 0.70 -8.71
CA ASN A 90 8.78 -0.39 -9.50
C ASN A 90 9.53 -0.57 -10.82
N LYS A 91 10.03 0.53 -11.40
CA LYS A 91 10.90 0.54 -12.57
C LYS A 91 12.23 1.22 -12.22
N TYR A 92 13.35 0.51 -12.36
CA TYR A 92 14.67 1.09 -12.08
C TYR A 92 14.98 2.23 -13.06
N GLN A 93 15.50 3.34 -12.53
CA GLN A 93 15.91 4.53 -13.28
C GLN A 93 17.16 5.13 -12.65
N GLU A 94 18.15 5.46 -13.48
CA GLU A 94 19.50 5.82 -13.03
C GLU A 94 19.58 7.14 -12.26
N ASN A 95 18.69 8.09 -12.58
CA ASN A 95 18.75 9.46 -12.02
C ASN A 95 17.70 9.72 -10.94
N ILE A 96 17.00 8.68 -10.50
CA ILE A 96 15.98 8.83 -9.48
C ILE A 96 16.58 8.62 -8.09
N MET A 97 16.41 9.62 -7.25
CA MET A 97 16.67 9.53 -5.83
C MET A 97 15.44 8.93 -5.12
N VAL A 98 15.66 7.94 -4.28
CA VAL A 98 14.69 7.48 -3.29
C VAL A 98 15.27 7.72 -1.91
N SER A 99 14.63 8.53 -1.10
CA SER A 99 14.96 8.78 0.30
C SER A 99 13.79 8.37 1.18
N PHE A 100 14.07 7.78 2.32
CA PHE A 100 13.06 7.38 3.28
C PHE A 100 13.61 7.42 4.70
N ASP A 101 12.73 7.72 5.65
CA ASP A 101 13.05 7.70 7.07
C ASP A 101 11.80 7.41 7.89
N GLU A 102 11.94 6.68 8.99
CA GLU A 102 10.89 6.55 9.99
C GLU A 102 10.98 7.74 10.94
N ILE A 103 10.25 8.81 10.62
CA ILE A 103 10.30 10.09 11.33
C ILE A 103 9.71 10.03 12.74
N GLU A 104 8.78 9.08 12.95
CA GLU A 104 8.20 8.69 14.24
C GLU A 104 7.92 7.19 14.20
N SER A 105 7.81 6.55 15.36
CA SER A 105 7.46 5.12 15.41
C SER A 105 6.13 4.84 14.72
N GLY A 106 6.16 4.04 13.64
CA GLY A 106 5.00 3.75 12.81
C GLY A 106 4.63 4.84 11.79
N LEU A 107 5.55 5.78 11.50
CA LEU A 107 5.36 6.81 10.49
C LEU A 107 6.58 6.88 9.55
N LEU A 108 6.50 6.19 8.42
CA LEU A 108 7.51 6.19 7.38
C LEU A 108 7.25 7.33 6.39
N LYS A 109 8.21 8.24 6.24
CA LYS A 109 8.21 9.26 5.19
C LYS A 109 9.05 8.77 4.01
N VAL A 110 8.53 8.92 2.79
CA VAL A 110 9.19 8.54 1.55
C VAL A 110 9.22 9.73 0.61
N LEU A 111 10.37 9.94 -0.03
CA LEU A 111 10.59 10.99 -1.01
C LEU A 111 11.28 10.40 -2.23
N ILE A 112 10.76 10.71 -3.41
CA ILE A 112 11.29 10.27 -4.70
C ILE A 112 11.43 11.49 -5.58
N ALA A 113 12.59 11.68 -6.23
CA ALA A 113 12.82 12.80 -7.13
C ALA A 113 13.70 12.40 -8.31
N ASP A 114 13.36 12.87 -9.51
CA ASP A 114 14.29 12.88 -10.64
C ASP A 114 15.24 14.07 -10.51
N LEU A 115 16.54 13.78 -10.47
CA LEU A 115 17.60 14.79 -10.30
C LEU A 115 18.21 15.29 -11.62
N ALA A 116 17.79 14.73 -12.76
CA ALA A 116 18.36 15.03 -14.06
C ALA A 116 17.44 15.87 -14.97
N GLY A 117 16.31 16.35 -14.45
CA GLY A 117 15.32 17.12 -15.22
C GLY A 117 14.44 16.26 -16.13
N GLY A 118 14.37 14.96 -15.87
CA GLY A 118 13.46 14.02 -16.49
C GLY A 118 12.13 13.88 -15.72
N PHE A 119 11.61 12.66 -15.70
CA PHE A 119 10.40 12.32 -14.96
C PHE A 119 10.50 10.88 -14.42
N ILE A 120 9.72 10.58 -13.41
CA ILE A 120 9.63 9.25 -12.82
C ILE A 120 8.73 8.39 -13.70
N GLU A 121 9.30 7.35 -14.33
CA GLU A 121 8.52 6.38 -15.09
C GLU A 121 7.87 5.37 -14.15
N SER A 122 6.64 5.00 -14.44
CA SER A 122 5.93 3.95 -13.71
C SER A 122 5.69 2.72 -14.59
N GLU A 123 5.49 1.57 -13.96
CA GLU A 123 4.99 0.36 -14.58
C GLU A 123 3.59 0.13 -14.03
N ASP A 124 2.60 0.00 -14.92
CA ASP A 124 1.18 -0.14 -14.54
C ASP A 124 0.71 0.92 -13.52
N GLN A 125 1.15 2.18 -13.72
CA GLN A 125 0.88 3.30 -12.81
C GLN A 125 1.47 3.13 -11.38
N SER A 126 2.20 2.07 -11.13
CA SER A 126 2.91 1.85 -9.86
C SER A 126 4.26 2.56 -9.88
N PHE A 127 4.49 3.44 -8.92
CA PHE A 127 5.71 4.24 -8.82
C PHE A 127 6.72 3.64 -7.85
N ILE A 128 6.25 3.14 -6.73
CA ILE A 128 7.11 2.63 -5.67
C ILE A 128 6.49 1.43 -4.99
N LYS A 129 7.35 0.53 -4.55
CA LYS A 129 7.06 -0.63 -3.74
C LYS A 129 7.68 -0.48 -2.38
N VAL A 130 6.90 -0.73 -1.34
CA VAL A 130 7.36 -0.71 0.05
C VAL A 130 7.20 -2.10 0.63
N PRO A 131 8.29 -2.83 0.89
CA PRO A 131 8.21 -4.12 1.52
C PRO A 131 7.67 -3.99 2.95
N VAL A 132 6.79 -4.91 3.34
CA VAL A 132 6.09 -4.91 4.61
C VAL A 132 6.17 -6.29 5.26
N ASP A 133 6.75 -6.35 6.44
CA ASP A 133 6.75 -7.54 7.28
C ASP A 133 5.63 -7.42 8.32
N PHE A 134 4.61 -8.25 8.21
CA PHE A 134 3.59 -8.37 9.25
C PHE A 134 4.12 -9.25 10.39
N ILE A 135 4.12 -8.69 11.61
CA ILE A 135 4.67 -9.33 12.81
C ILE A 135 3.61 -9.63 13.88
N GLY A 136 2.33 -9.39 13.54
CA GLY A 136 1.17 -9.71 14.38
C GLY A 136 0.86 -11.21 14.43
N SER A 137 -0.13 -11.57 15.22
CA SER A 137 -0.71 -12.92 15.31
C SER A 137 -1.79 -13.16 14.23
N GLU A 138 -2.32 -14.39 14.15
CA GLU A 138 -3.36 -14.78 13.18
C GLU A 138 -4.65 -13.94 13.29
N ASP A 139 -4.96 -13.43 14.47
CA ASP A 139 -6.17 -12.64 14.73
C ASP A 139 -5.95 -11.13 14.53
N ASP A 140 -4.71 -10.69 14.35
CA ASP A 140 -4.38 -9.27 14.19
C ASP A 140 -4.58 -8.81 12.75
N VAL A 141 -5.01 -7.56 12.61
CA VAL A 141 -5.12 -6.87 11.32
C VAL A 141 -4.40 -5.52 11.46
N ALA A 142 -3.39 -5.31 10.64
CA ALA A 142 -2.72 -4.01 10.55
C ALA A 142 -3.31 -3.18 9.42
N ASN A 143 -3.69 -1.96 9.76
CA ASN A 143 -4.09 -0.96 8.77
C ASN A 143 -2.90 -0.04 8.49
N ILE A 144 -2.55 0.11 7.21
CA ILE A 144 -1.55 1.06 6.75
C ILE A 144 -2.26 2.15 5.96
N LEU A 145 -2.02 3.40 6.35
CA LEU A 145 -2.64 4.58 5.76
C LEU A 145 -1.58 5.40 5.02
N ILE A 146 -1.86 5.79 3.77
CA ILE A 146 -1.08 6.81 3.06
C ILE A 146 -1.67 8.19 3.35
N GLN A 147 -0.80 9.15 3.68
CA GLN A 147 -1.17 10.52 4.02
C GLN A 147 -0.08 11.50 3.59
N ASN A 148 -0.35 12.80 3.70
CA ASN A 148 0.60 13.90 3.43
C ASN A 148 1.32 13.73 2.07
N ILE A 149 0.51 13.52 1.01
CA ILE A 149 1.00 13.27 -0.34
C ILE A 149 1.28 14.61 -1.02
N ASN A 150 2.47 14.75 -1.59
CA ASN A 150 2.83 15.85 -2.46
C ASN A 150 3.35 15.27 -3.79
N ILE A 151 2.81 15.73 -4.89
CA ILE A 151 3.20 15.29 -6.24
C ILE A 151 3.68 16.53 -6.99
N ALA A 152 4.93 16.52 -7.47
CA ALA A 152 5.50 17.64 -8.22
C ALA A 152 5.59 17.28 -9.71
N GLY A 153 5.15 18.19 -10.55
CA GLY A 153 5.29 18.16 -12.00
C GLY A 153 6.70 18.49 -12.47
N LEU A 154 6.87 18.58 -13.80
CA LEU A 154 8.17 18.87 -14.42
C LEU A 154 8.73 20.24 -14.07
N ASP A 155 7.87 21.20 -13.82
CA ASP A 155 8.22 22.59 -13.48
C ASP A 155 8.34 22.81 -11.96
N GLY A 156 8.15 21.76 -11.15
CA GLY A 156 8.13 21.83 -9.69
C GLY A 156 6.81 22.32 -9.10
N SER A 157 5.78 22.57 -9.92
CA SER A 157 4.45 22.87 -9.39
C SER A 157 3.81 21.63 -8.76
N LEU A 158 3.01 21.84 -7.71
CA LEU A 158 2.25 20.77 -7.09
C LEU A 158 1.05 20.38 -7.94
N ILE A 159 0.90 19.09 -8.17
CA ILE A 159 -0.23 18.48 -8.88
C ILE A 159 -1.35 18.20 -7.89
N ASN A 160 -2.57 18.65 -8.21
CA ASN A 160 -3.74 18.29 -7.43
C ASN A 160 -3.99 16.79 -7.47
N TYR A 161 -4.43 16.20 -6.37
CA TYR A 161 -4.73 14.78 -6.32
C TYR A 161 -6.01 14.46 -5.54
N ILE A 162 -6.57 13.28 -5.84
CA ILE A 162 -7.66 12.67 -5.09
C ILE A 162 -7.19 11.27 -4.69
N THR A 163 -7.43 10.88 -3.46
CA THR A 163 -7.19 9.52 -3.00
C THR A 163 -8.42 8.66 -3.28
N GLY A 164 -8.26 7.59 -4.04
CA GLY A 164 -9.28 6.57 -4.22
C GLY A 164 -9.26 5.59 -3.03
N ASN A 165 -8.17 4.84 -2.89
CA ASN A 165 -7.92 3.99 -1.74
C ASN A 165 -6.67 4.48 -1.00
N ASN A 166 -6.85 5.03 0.19
CA ASN A 166 -5.77 5.58 1.01
C ASN A 166 -5.35 4.67 2.17
N SER A 167 -5.94 3.48 2.28
CA SER A 167 -5.60 2.52 3.33
C SER A 167 -5.49 1.11 2.77
N SER A 168 -4.65 0.31 3.39
CA SER A 168 -4.43 -1.08 3.04
C SER A 168 -4.38 -1.92 4.31
N GLU A 169 -5.00 -3.10 4.27
CA GLU A 169 -4.99 -4.04 5.39
C GLU A 169 -3.91 -5.09 5.16
N PHE A 170 -3.16 -5.40 6.21
CA PHE A 170 -2.25 -6.53 6.27
C PHE A 170 -2.65 -7.48 7.39
N LYS A 171 -2.61 -8.76 7.10
CA LYS A 171 -2.90 -9.84 8.05
C LYS A 171 -2.12 -11.08 7.66
N VAL A 172 -1.92 -11.99 8.60
CA VAL A 172 -1.40 -13.32 8.29
C VAL A 172 -2.35 -14.03 7.36
N LEU A 173 -1.82 -14.60 6.30
CA LEU A 173 -2.57 -15.48 5.41
C LEU A 173 -2.04 -16.92 5.54
N PRO A 174 -2.92 -17.92 5.47
CA PRO A 174 -2.48 -19.32 5.43
C PRO A 174 -1.59 -19.56 4.21
N SER A 175 -0.55 -20.38 4.38
CA SER A 175 0.34 -20.78 3.29
C SER A 175 -0.22 -21.93 2.44
N GLU A 176 -1.17 -22.71 2.99
CA GLU A 176 -1.76 -23.86 2.33
C GLU A 176 -3.24 -24.01 2.71
N PHE A 177 -3.99 -24.75 1.87
CA PHE A 177 -5.35 -25.10 2.20
C PHE A 177 -5.36 -26.24 3.22
N ILE A 178 -5.97 -25.99 4.40
CA ILE A 178 -6.12 -26.99 5.47
C ILE A 178 -7.58 -27.05 5.89
N LEU A 179 -8.14 -28.26 6.01
CA LEU A 179 -9.38 -28.50 6.71
C LEU A 179 -9.05 -29.13 8.07
N HIS A 180 -9.30 -28.40 9.14
CA HIS A 180 -9.00 -28.86 10.50
C HIS A 180 -10.07 -29.83 10.99
N GLN A 181 -9.69 -30.65 11.97
CA GLN A 181 -10.65 -31.51 12.67
C GLN A 181 -11.65 -30.62 13.42
N ASN A 182 -12.94 -30.96 13.28
CA ASN A 182 -13.98 -30.25 14.01
C ASN A 182 -13.81 -30.37 15.54
N PHE A 183 -14.09 -29.27 16.25
CA PHE A 183 -14.01 -29.26 17.71
C PHE A 183 -15.24 -28.56 18.32
N PRO A 184 -15.82 -29.15 19.40
CA PRO A 184 -15.49 -30.45 19.99
C PRO A 184 -15.83 -31.64 19.10
N ASN A 185 -15.13 -32.76 19.31
CA ASN A 185 -15.41 -34.02 18.69
C ASN A 185 -15.14 -35.18 19.69
N PRO A 186 -16.17 -35.91 20.22
CA PRO A 186 -17.58 -35.78 19.89
C PRO A 186 -18.22 -34.46 20.28
N PHE A 187 -19.29 -34.05 19.59
CA PHE A 187 -19.99 -32.80 19.81
C PHE A 187 -21.44 -32.97 20.33
N ASN A 188 -21.97 -31.99 21.07
CA ASN A 188 -23.34 -31.94 21.56
C ASN A 188 -23.78 -30.50 21.87
N PRO A 189 -24.73 -29.91 21.16
CA PRO A 189 -25.26 -30.33 19.86
C PRO A 189 -24.41 -29.71 18.70
N SER A 190 -23.47 -28.86 18.98
CA SER A 190 -22.72 -28.08 17.95
C SER A 190 -21.21 -28.36 17.96
N THR A 191 -20.62 -28.18 16.80
CA THR A 191 -19.16 -28.25 16.60
C THR A 191 -18.71 -27.16 15.65
N GLU A 192 -17.50 -26.64 15.84
CA GLU A 192 -16.85 -25.72 14.93
C GLU A 192 -15.97 -26.48 13.94
N ILE A 193 -16.07 -26.11 12.67
CA ILE A 193 -15.25 -26.63 11.58
C ILE A 193 -14.39 -25.47 11.09
N ARG A 194 -13.07 -25.59 11.24
CA ARG A 194 -12.11 -24.59 10.80
C ARG A 194 -11.45 -25.04 9.51
N PHE A 195 -11.17 -24.08 8.64
CA PHE A 195 -10.39 -24.30 7.43
C PHE A 195 -9.61 -23.04 7.03
N ASP A 196 -8.46 -23.25 6.44
CA ASP A 196 -7.52 -22.23 6.03
C ASP A 196 -7.54 -22.09 4.51
N LEU A 197 -7.58 -20.87 4.01
CA LEU A 197 -7.69 -20.58 2.59
C LEU A 197 -6.54 -19.65 2.17
N PRO A 198 -5.51 -20.14 1.45
CA PRO A 198 -4.36 -19.33 1.07
C PRO A 198 -4.68 -18.30 -0.02
N ASN A 199 -5.62 -18.60 -0.90
CA ASN A 199 -6.02 -17.74 -2.02
C ASN A 199 -7.54 -17.61 -2.07
N GLU A 200 -8.03 -16.53 -2.69
CA GLU A 200 -9.45 -16.39 -2.99
C GLU A 200 -9.93 -17.52 -3.88
N GLY A 201 -11.10 -18.05 -3.56
CA GLY A 201 -11.68 -19.13 -4.35
C GLY A 201 -13.09 -19.53 -3.93
N PHE A 202 -13.71 -20.39 -4.77
CA PHE A 202 -15.01 -20.95 -4.46
C PHE A 202 -14.86 -22.08 -3.44
N VAL A 203 -15.49 -21.92 -2.27
CA VAL A 203 -15.46 -22.89 -1.16
C VAL A 203 -16.82 -23.56 -1.02
N SER A 204 -16.85 -24.89 -1.12
CA SER A 204 -18.01 -25.71 -0.83
C SER A 204 -17.75 -26.60 0.39
N LEU A 205 -18.34 -26.26 1.53
CA LEU A 205 -18.25 -27.04 2.76
C LEU A 205 -19.55 -27.81 2.97
N THR A 206 -19.46 -29.13 2.92
CA THR A 206 -20.61 -30.02 3.00
C THR A 206 -20.45 -31.10 4.08
N ILE A 207 -21.54 -31.43 4.77
CA ILE A 207 -21.61 -32.52 5.75
C ILE A 207 -22.20 -33.75 5.08
N HIS A 208 -21.54 -34.88 5.29
CA HIS A 208 -21.98 -36.17 4.78
C HIS A 208 -22.16 -37.18 5.93
N ASN A 209 -23.11 -38.11 5.78
CA ASN A 209 -23.25 -39.24 6.70
C ASN A 209 -22.23 -40.35 6.37
N LEU A 210 -22.20 -41.40 7.18
CA LEU A 210 -21.27 -42.52 7.04
C LEU A 210 -21.42 -43.31 5.73
N ILE A 211 -22.57 -43.20 5.07
CA ILE A 211 -22.81 -43.84 3.76
C ILE A 211 -22.61 -42.88 2.59
N GLY A 212 -22.00 -41.68 2.84
CA GLY A 212 -21.64 -40.73 1.82
C GLY A 212 -22.76 -39.81 1.32
N GLN A 213 -23.96 -39.90 1.89
CA GLN A 213 -25.07 -39.02 1.49
C GLN A 213 -24.86 -37.62 2.08
N LYS A 214 -25.05 -36.59 1.26
CA LYS A 214 -25.00 -35.20 1.70
C LYS A 214 -26.15 -34.89 2.66
N VAL A 215 -25.80 -34.49 3.87
CA VAL A 215 -26.74 -34.09 4.93
C VAL A 215 -27.01 -32.59 4.84
N ARG A 216 -25.96 -31.79 4.72
CA ARG A 216 -26.07 -30.32 4.71
C ARG A 216 -24.93 -29.67 3.92
N THR A 217 -25.21 -28.53 3.33
CA THR A 217 -24.19 -27.60 2.82
C THR A 217 -24.09 -26.43 3.80
N LEU A 218 -22.91 -26.21 4.38
CA LEU A 218 -22.65 -25.11 5.31
C LEU A 218 -22.20 -23.87 4.57
N ASN A 219 -21.42 -24.05 3.48
CA ASN A 219 -20.97 -22.96 2.62
C ASN A 219 -20.99 -23.38 1.15
N SER A 220 -21.25 -22.42 0.25
CA SER A 220 -21.18 -22.61 -1.21
C SER A 220 -21.08 -21.23 -1.88
N LYS A 221 -19.91 -20.56 -1.71
CA LYS A 221 -19.66 -19.21 -2.26
C LYS A 221 -18.15 -18.95 -2.41
N ASN A 222 -17.81 -17.90 -3.15
CA ASN A 222 -16.45 -17.36 -3.14
C ASN A 222 -16.11 -16.78 -1.76
N MET A 223 -14.89 -17.04 -1.30
CA MET A 223 -14.36 -16.55 -0.03
C MET A 223 -12.95 -15.98 -0.25
N SER A 224 -12.63 -14.94 0.49
CA SER A 224 -11.31 -14.34 0.51
C SER A 224 -10.28 -15.22 1.22
N PRO A 225 -8.98 -15.03 0.98
CA PRO A 225 -7.94 -15.69 1.77
C PRO A 225 -8.08 -15.41 3.26
N GLY A 226 -7.70 -16.38 4.09
CA GLY A 226 -7.71 -16.24 5.56
C GLY A 226 -8.08 -17.52 6.29
N PHE A 227 -8.12 -17.41 7.62
CA PHE A 227 -8.57 -18.44 8.54
C PHE A 227 -10.09 -18.33 8.70
N HIS A 228 -10.80 -19.40 8.46
CA HIS A 228 -12.27 -19.42 8.47
C HIS A 228 -12.80 -20.46 9.44
N SER A 229 -13.95 -20.16 10.02
CA SER A 229 -14.68 -21.12 10.85
C SER A 229 -16.18 -21.12 10.54
N MET A 230 -16.81 -22.28 10.72
CA MET A 230 -18.25 -22.45 10.58
C MET A 230 -18.78 -23.37 11.64
N ILE A 231 -19.91 -23.00 12.23
CA ILE A 231 -20.57 -23.80 13.26
C ILE A 231 -21.62 -24.66 12.62
N TRP A 232 -21.57 -25.96 12.93
CA TRP A 232 -22.63 -26.93 12.63
C TRP A 232 -23.32 -27.38 13.92
N ASN A 233 -24.64 -27.31 13.96
CA ASN A 233 -25.46 -27.63 15.14
C ASN A 233 -26.09 -29.04 15.08
N GLY A 234 -25.59 -29.93 14.22
CA GLY A 234 -26.04 -31.31 14.13
C GLY A 234 -27.38 -31.53 13.41
N THR A 235 -27.97 -30.47 12.81
CA THR A 235 -29.26 -30.52 12.09
C THR A 235 -29.14 -30.10 10.63
#